data_5c8d5880900c35f3f9fbef6b54981aff
#
_entry.id   5c8d5880900c35f3f9fbef6b54981aff
#
_cell.length_a   1.000
_cell.length_b   1.000
_cell.length_c   1.000
_cell.angle_alpha   90.00
_cell.angle_beta   90.00
_cell.angle_gamma   90.00
#
_symmetry.space_group_name_H-M   'P 1'
#
loop_
_entity.id
_entity.type
_entity.pdbx_description
1 polymer ?
#
loop_
_entity_poly.entity_id
_entity_poly.type
_entity_poly.pdbx_seq_one_letter_code
_entity_poly.pdbx_strand_id
1 'polypeptide(L)'
;KDSLAGVIIEGIQGIGGIHIPSSTMLETLAALSEKHDFLTILDEVQSGYARSGRFFAHQYSSIQPDLITIAKGMGNGFPVGGVLIHPKIPSQKKMLGTTFGGNYLACAASIAVLEVIEKEDLAKKAEVLGSYLLEELGKIPQIKQARGKGLMIGIDFEGPASEIAHKLR
;
A
#
# COMPACT_ATOMS: atom_id res chain seq x y z
N LYS A 1 14.76 3.17 -29.98
CA LYS A 1 14.61 3.77 -28.63
C LYS A 1 13.60 2.91 -27.91
N ASP A 2 14.06 2.17 -26.92
CA ASP A 2 13.19 1.40 -26.05
C ASP A 2 12.36 2.41 -25.24
N SER A 3 11.04 2.36 -25.39
CA SER A 3 10.11 3.24 -24.69
C SER A 3 9.63 2.52 -23.42
N LEU A 4 9.87 3.12 -22.27
CA LEU A 4 9.30 2.68 -21.01
C LEU A 4 7.85 3.15 -20.95
N ALA A 5 6.90 2.23 -20.84
CA ALA A 5 5.47 2.58 -20.77
C ALA A 5 5.05 3.00 -19.34
N GLY A 6 5.65 2.40 -18.32
CA GLY A 6 5.34 2.71 -16.93
C GLY A 6 6.23 1.98 -15.94
N VAL A 7 6.19 2.45 -14.70
CA VAL A 7 6.85 1.82 -13.55
C VAL A 7 5.80 1.55 -12.49
N ILE A 8 5.72 0.29 -12.01
CA ILE A 8 4.90 -0.09 -10.89
C ILE A 8 5.77 -0.35 -9.65
N ILE A 9 5.38 0.20 -8.51
CA ILE A 9 6.09 0.05 -7.24
C ILE A 9 5.10 0.02 -6.08
N GLU A 10 5.35 -0.80 -5.07
CA GLU A 10 4.58 -0.78 -3.84
C GLU A 10 4.96 0.45 -2.99
N GLY A 11 3.97 1.13 -2.39
CA GLY A 11 4.19 2.22 -1.45
C GLY A 11 4.95 1.78 -0.20
N ILE A 12 4.73 0.53 0.24
CA ILE A 12 5.56 -0.24 1.17
C ILE A 12 5.56 -1.67 0.65
N GLN A 13 6.73 -2.25 0.42
CA GLN A 13 6.83 -3.64 -0.05
C GLN A 13 6.24 -4.60 0.97
N GLY A 14 5.31 -5.45 0.57
CA GLY A 14 4.70 -6.44 1.43
C GLY A 14 5.61 -7.67 1.59
N ILE A 15 5.51 -8.60 0.65
CA ILE A 15 6.29 -9.86 0.64
C ILE A 15 7.78 -9.61 0.55
N GLY A 16 8.21 -8.52 -0.05
CA GLY A 16 9.61 -8.11 -0.15
C GLY A 16 10.30 -7.81 1.19
N GLY A 17 9.58 -7.81 2.33
CA GLY A 17 10.17 -7.66 3.65
C GLY A 17 9.94 -6.29 4.29
N ILE A 18 8.87 -5.64 3.96
CA ILE A 18 8.46 -4.33 4.51
C ILE A 18 9.53 -3.25 4.28
N HIS A 19 10.09 -3.25 3.07
CA HIS A 19 10.97 -2.16 2.67
C HIS A 19 10.14 -0.94 2.25
N ILE A 20 10.55 0.21 2.77
CA ILE A 20 9.86 1.49 2.56
C ILE A 20 10.70 2.32 1.59
N PRO A 21 10.19 2.64 0.39
CA PRO A 21 10.86 3.58 -0.50
C PRO A 21 11.07 4.93 0.20
N SER A 22 12.22 5.56 0.00
CA SER A 22 12.40 6.92 0.51
C SER A 22 11.53 7.91 -0.26
N SER A 23 11.12 9.01 0.39
CA SER A 23 10.41 10.10 -0.28
C SER A 23 11.20 10.63 -1.49
N THR A 24 12.51 10.79 -1.34
CA THR A 24 13.40 11.21 -2.43
C THR A 24 13.37 10.25 -3.63
N MET A 25 13.30 8.94 -3.39
CA MET A 25 13.18 7.95 -4.47
C MET A 25 11.86 8.12 -5.23
N LEU A 26 10.74 8.26 -4.51
CA LEU A 26 9.42 8.45 -5.12
C LEU A 26 9.31 9.80 -5.86
N GLU A 27 9.87 10.86 -5.31
CA GLU A 27 9.93 12.18 -5.95
C GLU A 27 10.81 12.17 -7.20
N THR A 28 11.95 11.46 -7.15
CA THR A 28 12.80 11.25 -8.32
C THR A 28 12.08 10.46 -9.41
N LEU A 29 11.34 9.42 -9.02
CA LEU A 29 10.52 8.64 -9.97
C LEU A 29 9.46 9.52 -10.64
N ALA A 30 8.79 10.40 -9.89
CA ALA A 30 7.82 11.34 -10.45
C ALA A 30 8.47 12.30 -11.46
N ALA A 31 9.61 12.90 -11.11
CA ALA A 31 10.35 13.80 -11.99
C ALA A 31 10.84 13.10 -13.28
N LEU A 32 11.30 11.85 -13.16
CA LEU A 32 11.69 11.05 -14.33
C LEU A 32 10.49 10.67 -15.20
N SER A 33 9.33 10.37 -14.58
CA SER A 33 8.09 10.10 -15.29
C SER A 33 7.66 11.28 -16.15
N GLU A 34 7.66 12.48 -15.60
CA GLU A 34 7.35 13.70 -16.34
C GLU A 34 8.36 13.94 -17.48
N LYS A 35 9.65 13.77 -17.19
CA LYS A 35 10.73 14.01 -18.17
C LYS A 35 10.72 13.03 -19.34
N HIS A 36 10.35 11.79 -19.11
CA HIS A 36 10.48 10.69 -20.08
C HIS A 36 9.13 10.14 -20.57
N ASP A 37 8.03 10.75 -20.14
CA ASP A 37 6.66 10.43 -20.55
C ASP A 37 6.31 8.94 -20.34
N PHE A 38 6.50 8.44 -19.11
CA PHE A 38 6.04 7.12 -18.69
C PHE A 38 5.10 7.22 -17.48
N LEU A 39 4.26 6.22 -17.27
CA LEU A 39 3.28 6.21 -16.19
C LEU A 39 3.89 5.74 -14.86
N THR A 40 3.47 6.38 -13.76
CA THR A 40 3.75 5.91 -12.40
C THR A 40 2.55 5.17 -11.84
N ILE A 41 2.77 3.96 -11.33
CA ILE A 41 1.73 3.08 -10.78
C ILE A 41 2.12 2.71 -9.37
N LEU A 42 1.31 3.13 -8.38
CA LEU A 42 1.51 2.75 -6.99
C LEU A 42 0.62 1.55 -6.65
N ASP A 43 1.26 0.45 -6.26
CA ASP A 43 0.55 -0.72 -5.76
C ASP A 43 0.26 -0.55 -4.27
N GLU A 44 -0.99 -0.20 -3.97
CA GLU A 44 -1.49 -0.02 -2.61
C GLU A 44 -2.40 -1.18 -2.16
N VAL A 45 -2.29 -2.31 -2.86
CA VAL A 45 -3.10 -3.51 -2.56
C VAL A 45 -2.91 -3.97 -1.12
N GLN A 46 -1.71 -3.86 -0.55
CA GLN A 46 -1.44 -4.27 0.82
C GLN A 46 -1.25 -3.08 1.77
N SER A 47 -0.67 -1.99 1.32
CA SER A 47 -0.30 -0.83 2.12
C SER A 47 -1.43 0.18 2.30
N GLY A 48 -2.42 0.18 1.42
CA GLY A 48 -3.54 1.09 1.46
C GLY A 48 -4.60 0.78 2.52
N TYR A 49 -5.68 1.54 2.47
CA TYR A 49 -6.83 1.45 3.38
C TYR A 49 -6.41 1.55 4.85
N ALA A 50 -5.67 2.60 5.17
CA ALA A 50 -5.22 2.97 6.51
C ALA A 50 -4.20 2.03 7.16
N ARG A 51 -3.83 0.90 6.54
CA ARG A 51 -2.89 -0.08 7.10
C ARG A 51 -1.56 0.53 7.54
N SER A 52 -1.03 1.46 6.76
CA SER A 52 0.26 2.10 7.00
C SER A 52 0.22 3.35 7.88
N GLY A 53 -0.94 3.73 8.41
CA GLY A 53 -1.11 4.97 9.18
C GLY A 53 -1.45 6.18 8.33
N ARG A 54 -1.54 6.01 7.00
CA ARG A 54 -2.12 6.92 6.02
C ARG A 54 -3.14 6.14 5.21
N PHE A 55 -4.07 6.81 4.52
CA PHE A 55 -5.03 6.10 3.69
C PHE A 55 -4.32 5.29 2.60
N PHE A 56 -3.30 5.88 1.96
CA PHE A 56 -2.35 5.21 1.08
C PHE A 56 -0.92 5.46 1.56
N ALA A 57 -0.04 4.46 1.43
CA ALA A 57 1.34 4.57 1.89
C ALA A 57 2.16 5.61 1.11
N HIS A 58 1.89 5.82 -0.19
CA HIS A 58 2.59 6.85 -0.96
C HIS A 58 2.37 8.27 -0.43
N GLN A 59 1.33 8.51 0.39
CA GLN A 59 1.06 9.80 1.03
C GLN A 59 2.11 10.21 2.07
N TYR A 60 3.11 9.35 2.34
CA TYR A 60 4.33 9.74 3.05
C TYR A 60 5.34 10.50 2.17
N SER A 61 5.06 10.69 0.90
CA SER A 61 5.81 11.50 -0.06
C SER A 61 4.88 12.45 -0.80
N SER A 62 5.44 13.29 -1.66
CA SER A 62 4.68 14.23 -2.50
C SER A 62 4.28 13.66 -3.87
N ILE A 63 4.60 12.39 -4.15
CA ILE A 63 4.28 11.78 -5.45
C ILE A 63 2.78 11.77 -5.70
N GLN A 64 2.40 12.18 -6.91
CA GLN A 64 1.04 12.07 -7.43
C GLN A 64 1.04 10.98 -8.52
N PRO A 65 0.66 9.74 -8.19
CA PRO A 65 0.74 8.65 -9.16
C PRO A 65 -0.33 8.76 -10.24
N ASP A 66 -0.04 8.18 -11.39
CA ASP A 66 -1.00 8.11 -12.50
C ASP A 66 -2.06 7.04 -12.28
N LEU A 67 -1.66 5.96 -11.65
CA LEU A 67 -2.52 4.83 -11.31
C LEU A 67 -2.25 4.37 -9.88
N ILE A 68 -3.30 3.95 -9.17
CA ILE A 68 -3.19 3.29 -7.87
C ILE A 68 -3.97 1.99 -7.93
N THR A 69 -3.32 0.85 -7.72
CA THR A 69 -3.99 -0.44 -7.61
C THR A 69 -4.45 -0.66 -6.17
N ILE A 70 -5.70 -1.12 -6.00
CA ILE A 70 -6.36 -1.28 -4.72
C ILE A 70 -7.10 -2.62 -4.63
N ALA A 71 -7.01 -3.28 -3.48
CA ALA A 71 -7.73 -4.52 -3.17
C ALA A 71 -7.68 -4.80 -1.65
N LYS A 72 -7.68 -6.05 -1.24
CA LYS A 72 -7.55 -6.54 0.15
C LYS A 72 -8.34 -5.72 1.17
N GLY A 73 -7.71 -4.72 1.79
CA GLY A 73 -8.34 -3.83 2.77
C GLY A 73 -9.59 -3.13 2.25
N MET A 74 -9.68 -2.90 0.93
CA MET A 74 -10.86 -2.30 0.29
C MET A 74 -12.16 -3.05 0.59
N GLY A 75 -12.10 -4.37 0.65
CA GLY A 75 -13.28 -5.21 0.90
C GLY A 75 -13.30 -5.87 2.27
N ASN A 76 -12.22 -5.76 3.05
CA ASN A 76 -12.05 -6.40 4.37
C ASN A 76 -12.50 -7.88 4.39
N GLY A 77 -12.02 -8.65 3.40
CA GLY A 77 -12.36 -10.06 3.21
C GLY A 77 -13.37 -10.32 2.09
N PHE A 78 -14.15 -9.33 1.66
CA PHE A 78 -14.95 -9.47 0.45
C PHE A 78 -14.05 -9.37 -0.79
N PRO A 79 -14.18 -10.26 -1.80
CA PRO A 79 -13.34 -10.25 -2.99
C PRO A 79 -13.66 -9.05 -3.89
N VAL A 80 -12.86 -8.02 -3.81
CA VAL A 80 -12.97 -6.80 -4.62
C VAL A 80 -11.61 -6.19 -4.85
N GLY A 81 -11.44 -5.55 -5.97
CA GLY A 81 -10.26 -4.77 -6.31
C GLY A 81 -10.59 -3.71 -7.35
N GLY A 82 -9.72 -2.76 -7.51
CA GLY A 82 -9.90 -1.67 -8.44
C GLY A 82 -8.59 -0.97 -8.78
N VAL A 83 -8.71 -0.01 -9.67
CA VAL A 83 -7.62 0.90 -10.04
C VAL A 83 -8.19 2.31 -10.02
N LEU A 84 -7.54 3.20 -9.27
CA LEU A 84 -7.78 4.63 -9.36
C LEU A 84 -6.92 5.17 -10.51
N ILE A 85 -7.54 5.92 -11.41
CA ILE A 85 -6.90 6.42 -12.63
C ILE A 85 -6.90 7.94 -12.59
N HIS A 86 -5.71 8.55 -12.71
CA HIS A 86 -5.58 10.00 -12.73
C HIS A 86 -6.33 10.59 -13.94
N PRO A 87 -7.07 11.71 -13.78
CA PRO A 87 -7.89 12.30 -14.85
C PRO A 87 -7.13 12.66 -16.13
N LYS A 88 -5.81 12.80 -16.09
CA LYS A 88 -4.99 13.03 -17.30
C LYS A 88 -5.04 11.86 -18.28
N ILE A 89 -5.39 10.66 -17.81
CA ILE A 89 -5.55 9.47 -18.65
C ILE A 89 -7.01 9.42 -19.13
N PRO A 90 -7.28 9.66 -20.43
CA PRO A 90 -8.64 9.72 -20.91
C PRO A 90 -9.29 8.34 -20.91
N SER A 91 -10.51 8.25 -20.42
CA SER A 91 -11.29 7.02 -20.51
C SER A 91 -11.76 6.80 -21.95
N GLN A 92 -11.64 5.56 -22.42
CA GLN A 92 -12.11 5.17 -23.76
C GLN A 92 -13.13 4.04 -23.64
N LYS A 93 -14.17 4.09 -24.47
CA LYS A 93 -15.17 3.02 -24.54
C LYS A 93 -14.52 1.69 -24.83
N LYS A 94 -14.81 0.66 -24.02
CA LYS A 94 -14.23 -0.70 -24.12
C LYS A 94 -12.74 -0.80 -23.72
N MET A 95 -12.15 0.22 -23.12
CA MET A 95 -10.78 0.18 -22.64
C MET A 95 -10.59 -0.85 -21.51
N LEU A 96 -11.56 -0.93 -20.61
CA LEU A 96 -11.61 -1.89 -19.52
C LEU A 96 -12.90 -2.70 -19.59
N GLY A 97 -12.83 -3.97 -19.21
CA GLY A 97 -13.99 -4.84 -19.17
C GLY A 97 -13.88 -5.85 -18.03
N THR A 98 -14.96 -6.06 -17.32
CA THR A 98 -15.07 -7.06 -16.27
C THR A 98 -16.53 -7.48 -16.13
N THR A 99 -16.78 -8.79 -15.99
CA THR A 99 -18.14 -9.32 -15.86
C THR A 99 -18.76 -8.95 -14.52
N PHE A 100 -18.00 -8.99 -13.43
CA PHE A 100 -18.49 -8.77 -12.07
C PHE A 100 -18.00 -7.47 -11.44
N GLY A 101 -17.20 -6.66 -12.16
CA GLY A 101 -16.68 -5.40 -11.63
C GLY A 101 -17.81 -4.41 -11.32
N GLY A 102 -17.71 -3.76 -10.16
CA GLY A 102 -18.72 -2.81 -9.71
C GLY A 102 -20.05 -3.42 -9.31
N ASN A 103 -20.10 -4.74 -9.01
CA ASN A 103 -21.34 -5.34 -8.51
C ASN A 103 -21.76 -4.72 -7.17
N TYR A 104 -23.07 -4.70 -6.90
CA TYR A 104 -23.64 -4.00 -5.75
C TYR A 104 -23.10 -4.50 -4.40
N LEU A 105 -22.86 -5.82 -4.25
CA LEU A 105 -22.35 -6.38 -3.00
C LEU A 105 -20.91 -5.93 -2.73
N ALA A 106 -20.05 -5.95 -3.75
CA ALA A 106 -18.69 -5.46 -3.63
C ALA A 106 -18.63 -3.97 -3.29
N CYS A 107 -19.48 -3.17 -3.97
CA CYS A 107 -19.57 -1.74 -3.69
C CYS A 107 -20.09 -1.48 -2.26
N ALA A 108 -21.13 -2.18 -1.81
CA ALA A 108 -21.66 -2.05 -0.46
C ALA A 108 -20.64 -2.43 0.61
N ALA A 109 -19.90 -3.54 0.41
CA ALA A 109 -18.81 -3.94 1.31
C ALA A 109 -17.73 -2.88 1.38
N SER A 110 -17.30 -2.33 0.24
CA SER A 110 -16.26 -1.30 0.19
C SER A 110 -16.71 0.01 0.84
N ILE A 111 -17.97 0.43 0.66
CA ILE A 111 -18.52 1.61 1.32
C ILE A 111 -18.53 1.43 2.84
N ALA A 112 -19.00 0.28 3.34
CA ALA A 112 -19.00 0.00 4.76
C ALA A 112 -17.59 0.03 5.37
N VAL A 113 -16.58 -0.46 4.64
CA VAL A 113 -15.17 -0.38 5.07
C VAL A 113 -14.72 1.09 5.16
N LEU A 114 -15.02 1.91 4.15
CA LEU A 114 -14.63 3.32 4.14
C LEU A 114 -15.28 4.09 5.30
N GLU A 115 -16.56 3.86 5.55
CA GLU A 115 -17.30 4.47 6.67
C GLU A 115 -16.67 4.13 8.03
N VAL A 116 -16.25 2.87 8.23
CA VAL A 116 -15.59 2.46 9.47
C VAL A 116 -14.19 3.08 9.59
N ILE A 117 -13.41 3.10 8.50
CA ILE A 117 -12.08 3.73 8.50
C ILE A 117 -12.19 5.20 8.91
N GLU A 118 -13.14 5.93 8.34
CA GLU A 118 -13.36 7.34 8.63
C GLU A 118 -13.90 7.56 10.04
N LYS A 119 -15.02 6.89 10.39
CA LYS A 119 -15.72 7.04 11.67
C LYS A 119 -14.83 6.73 12.86
N GLU A 120 -13.98 5.72 12.73
CA GLU A 120 -13.12 5.25 13.82
C GLU A 120 -11.70 5.82 13.76
N ASP A 121 -11.38 6.68 12.79
CA ASP A 121 -10.04 7.23 12.56
C ASP A 121 -8.95 6.12 12.55
N LEU A 122 -9.21 5.06 11.76
CA LEU A 122 -8.34 3.88 11.77
C LEU A 122 -6.93 4.18 11.26
N ALA A 123 -6.75 5.18 10.41
CA ALA A 123 -5.42 5.60 9.97
C ALA A 123 -4.60 6.11 11.16
N LYS A 124 -5.17 6.98 11.99
CA LYS A 124 -4.50 7.50 13.18
C LYS A 124 -4.26 6.42 14.22
N LYS A 125 -5.23 5.54 14.45
CA LYS A 125 -5.05 4.38 15.33
C LYS A 125 -3.89 3.49 14.88
N ALA A 126 -3.81 3.20 13.57
CA ALA A 126 -2.72 2.39 13.01
C ALA A 126 -1.36 3.08 13.18
N GLU A 127 -1.28 4.40 12.99
CA GLU A 127 -0.06 5.17 13.21
C GLU A 127 0.42 5.07 14.67
N VAL A 128 -0.48 5.30 15.63
CA VAL A 128 -0.17 5.29 17.07
C VAL A 128 0.24 3.89 17.53
N LEU A 129 -0.57 2.88 17.21
CA LEU A 129 -0.28 1.49 17.59
C LEU A 129 0.98 0.95 16.92
N GLY A 130 1.23 1.33 15.67
CA GLY A 130 2.43 0.93 14.95
C GLY A 130 3.69 1.55 15.55
N SER A 131 3.64 2.81 15.95
CA SER A 131 4.75 3.49 16.63
C SER A 131 5.05 2.82 17.99
N TYR A 132 4.01 2.54 18.78
CA TYR A 132 4.13 1.81 20.04
C TYR A 132 4.76 0.42 19.83
N LEU A 133 4.25 -0.33 18.87
CA LEU A 133 4.75 -1.68 18.60
C LEU A 133 6.22 -1.65 18.15
N LEU A 134 6.63 -0.72 17.28
CA LEU A 134 8.03 -0.57 16.87
C LEU A 134 8.95 -0.24 18.05
N GLU A 135 8.50 0.61 18.97
CA GLU A 135 9.24 0.92 20.21
C GLU A 135 9.41 -0.32 21.09
N GLU A 136 8.33 -1.08 21.33
CA GLU A 136 8.39 -2.30 22.14
C GLU A 136 9.27 -3.39 21.49
N LEU A 137 9.18 -3.57 20.19
CA LEU A 137 10.02 -4.50 19.43
C LEU A 137 11.51 -4.13 19.52
N GLY A 138 11.83 -2.83 19.55
CA GLY A 138 13.20 -2.36 19.71
C GLY A 138 13.84 -2.67 21.07
N LYS A 139 13.03 -3.04 22.08
CA LYS A 139 13.50 -3.45 23.41
C LYS A 139 13.87 -4.94 23.49
N ILE A 140 13.55 -5.73 22.45
CA ILE A 140 13.76 -7.17 22.43
C ILE A 140 15.16 -7.47 21.86
N PRO A 141 16.11 -8.01 22.65
CA PRO A 141 17.50 -8.19 22.22
C PRO A 141 17.70 -9.12 21.01
N GLN A 142 16.74 -10.03 20.77
CA GLN A 142 16.79 -11.00 19.67
C GLN A 142 16.39 -10.38 18.31
N ILE A 143 15.81 -9.17 18.34
CA ILE A 143 15.40 -8.46 17.12
C ILE A 143 16.58 -7.63 16.63
N LYS A 144 17.08 -7.98 15.45
CA LYS A 144 18.16 -7.24 14.78
C LYS A 144 17.68 -5.89 14.25
N GLN A 145 16.50 -5.88 13.67
CA GLN A 145 15.86 -4.68 13.13
C GLN A 145 14.34 -4.84 13.11
N ALA A 146 13.64 -3.79 13.54
CA ALA A 146 12.22 -3.62 13.28
C ALA A 146 12.02 -2.38 12.41
N ARG A 147 11.14 -2.47 11.40
CA ARG A 147 10.83 -1.39 10.47
C ARG A 147 9.37 -1.44 10.07
N GLY A 148 8.81 -0.31 9.67
CA GLY A 148 7.43 -0.25 9.20
C GLY A 148 6.83 1.14 9.25
N LYS A 149 5.57 1.21 8.83
CA LYS A 149 4.68 2.35 9.00
C LYS A 149 3.30 1.84 9.39
N GLY A 150 2.69 2.48 10.38
CA GLY A 150 1.43 2.00 10.93
C GLY A 150 1.54 0.55 11.39
N LEU A 151 0.58 -0.27 11.01
CA LEU A 151 0.54 -1.71 11.34
C LEU A 151 1.09 -2.61 10.21
N MET A 152 1.92 -2.05 9.33
CA MET A 152 2.68 -2.80 8.34
C MET A 152 4.14 -2.84 8.80
N ILE A 153 4.51 -3.91 9.52
CA ILE A 153 5.77 -4.02 10.27
C ILE A 153 6.52 -5.27 9.84
N GLY A 154 7.82 -5.11 9.60
CA GLY A 154 8.77 -6.19 9.35
C GLY A 154 9.80 -6.28 10.45
N ILE A 155 10.20 -7.50 10.79
CA ILE A 155 11.14 -7.81 11.84
C ILE A 155 12.24 -8.73 11.29
N ASP A 156 13.49 -8.36 11.47
CA ASP A 156 14.63 -9.20 11.15
C ASP A 156 15.24 -9.79 12.43
N PHE A 157 15.52 -11.08 12.41
CA PHE A 157 16.17 -11.82 13.48
C PHE A 157 17.57 -12.26 13.07
N GLU A 158 18.39 -12.65 14.06
CA GLU A 158 19.60 -13.43 13.81
C GLU A 158 19.20 -14.90 13.58
N GLY A 159 19.20 -15.33 12.33
CA GLY A 159 18.82 -16.69 11.94
C GLY A 159 17.49 -16.78 11.19
N PRO A 160 17.03 -17.99 10.87
CA PRO A 160 15.85 -18.21 10.04
C PRO A 160 14.56 -17.83 10.78
N ALA A 161 13.85 -16.85 10.25
CA ALA A 161 12.55 -16.39 10.81
C ALA A 161 11.45 -17.49 10.78
N SER A 162 11.62 -18.54 9.96
CA SER A 162 10.68 -19.65 9.84
C SER A 162 10.43 -20.39 11.15
N GLU A 163 11.44 -20.55 11.99
CA GLU A 163 11.31 -21.22 13.29
C GLU A 163 10.45 -20.41 14.27
N ILE A 164 10.63 -19.09 14.26
CA ILE A 164 9.86 -18.15 15.09
C ILE A 164 8.43 -18.06 14.58
N ALA A 165 8.26 -17.91 13.27
CA ALA A 165 6.94 -17.87 12.64
C ALA A 165 6.13 -19.14 12.88
N HIS A 166 6.79 -20.33 12.95
CA HIS A 166 6.13 -21.59 13.28
C HIS A 166 5.62 -21.64 14.73
N LYS A 167 6.37 -21.05 15.67
CA LYS A 167 5.97 -20.99 17.10
C LYS A 167 4.87 -19.97 17.39
N LEU A 168 4.66 -19.01 16.48
CA LEU A 168 3.64 -17.96 16.62
C LEU A 168 2.31 -18.29 15.92
N ARG A 169 2.23 -19.42 15.22
CA ARG A 169 1.01 -19.96 14.59
C ARG A 169 0.30 -20.93 15.52
#